data_d9e0fc5bec7eec96ef437b6dedcde997
#
_entry.id   d9e0fc5bec7eec96ef437b6dedcde997
#
_cell.length_a   1.000
_cell.length_b   1.000
_cell.length_c   1.000
_cell.angle_alpha   90.00
_cell.angle_beta   90.00
_cell.angle_gamma   90.00
#
_symmetry.space_group_name_H-M   'P 1'
#
loop_
_entity.id
_entity.type
_entity.pdbx_description
1 polymer ?
#
loop_
_entity_poly.entity_id
_entity_poly.type
_entity_poly.pdbx_seq_one_letter_code
_entity_poly.pdbx_strand_id
1 'polypeptide(L)'
;MQDKIETKLEILADAAKYDASCASGSAGKRSAGKGEKGIGSLTGGSGICHSFTPDGRCVSLLKILMTNYCIYDCHYCINRISSNVRRARFTVQEVVDLTINFYKRNYIEGLFLSSGIIKDPDYTMESMVKIAKSLRVDHHFKGYIHLKTIPNASPELQEEAGLYADRLSINIEMPTQKGLNTFAPEKNISDITGSMGRLRNKISEHKTSKTHTGKRLPRFAPG
;
A
#
# COMPACT_ATOMS: atom_id res chain seq x y z
N MET A 1 -6.47 -18.57 18.25
CA MET A 1 -6.62 -17.33 19.06
C MET A 1 -6.50 -16.17 18.09
N GLN A 2 -7.57 -15.39 17.92
CA GLN A 2 -7.58 -14.28 16.97
C GLN A 2 -6.66 -13.18 17.54
N ASP A 3 -5.56 -12.88 16.85
CA ASP A 3 -4.66 -11.81 17.27
C ASP A 3 -5.43 -10.50 17.38
N LYS A 4 -5.23 -9.78 18.47
CA LYS A 4 -5.86 -8.46 18.64
C LYS A 4 -5.43 -7.55 17.51
N ILE A 5 -6.33 -6.69 17.06
CA ILE A 5 -6.08 -5.77 15.92
C ILE A 5 -4.85 -4.89 16.17
N GLU A 6 -4.60 -4.55 17.43
CA GLU A 6 -3.42 -3.79 17.87
C GLU A 6 -2.11 -4.54 17.58
N THR A 7 -2.06 -5.85 17.88
CA THR A 7 -0.90 -6.70 17.59
C THR A 7 -0.67 -6.83 16.08
N LYS A 8 -1.74 -7.00 15.30
CA LYS A 8 -1.63 -7.02 13.84
C LYS A 8 -1.12 -5.70 13.29
N LEU A 9 -1.63 -4.57 13.81
CA LEU A 9 -1.21 -3.24 13.41
C LEU A 9 0.27 -3.02 13.70
N GLU A 10 0.73 -3.37 14.90
CA GLU A 10 2.15 -3.27 15.27
C GLU A 10 3.05 -4.03 14.28
N ILE A 11 2.72 -5.30 13.98
CA ILE A 11 3.52 -6.14 13.08
C ILE A 11 3.48 -5.60 11.64
N LEU A 12 2.30 -5.26 11.13
CA LEU A 12 2.11 -4.95 9.71
C LEU A 12 2.46 -3.49 9.37
N ALA A 13 2.38 -2.58 10.33
CA ALA A 13 2.91 -1.23 10.18
C ALA A 13 4.45 -1.22 10.28
N ASP A 14 5.03 -1.99 11.20
CA ASP A 14 6.49 -2.12 11.29
C ASP A 14 7.07 -2.74 10.00
N ALA A 15 6.45 -3.78 9.48
CA ALA A 15 6.85 -4.39 8.21
C ALA A 15 6.73 -3.42 7.00
N ALA A 16 5.76 -2.51 7.02
CA ALA A 16 5.55 -1.53 5.95
C ALA A 16 6.62 -0.43 5.88
N LYS A 17 7.39 -0.19 6.94
CA LYS A 17 8.45 0.84 6.93
C LYS A 17 9.57 0.56 5.91
N TYR A 18 9.80 -0.70 5.59
CA TYR A 18 10.80 -1.12 4.60
C TYR A 18 10.35 -0.88 3.15
N ASP A 19 9.12 -0.45 2.94
CA ASP A 19 8.63 -0.06 1.62
C ASP A 19 9.07 1.37 1.29
N ALA A 20 9.97 1.50 0.31
CA ALA A 20 10.67 2.74 -0.02
C ALA A 20 9.81 3.80 -0.74
N SER A 21 8.52 3.58 -0.94
CA SER A 21 7.67 4.47 -1.73
C SER A 21 7.21 5.76 -1.04
N CYS A 22 7.58 5.94 0.23
CA CYS A 22 7.38 7.20 0.96
C CYS A 22 8.72 7.70 1.50
N ALA A 23 9.07 8.94 1.25
CA ALA A 23 10.12 9.61 1.99
C ALA A 23 9.65 9.79 3.44
N SER A 24 9.98 8.82 4.30
CA SER A 24 9.77 8.97 5.73
C SER A 24 10.78 9.95 6.27
N GLY A 25 10.41 11.24 6.29
CA GLY A 25 11.10 12.20 7.13
C GLY A 25 11.01 11.71 8.56
N SER A 26 12.14 11.42 9.20
CA SER A 26 12.22 11.15 10.61
C SER A 26 11.81 12.41 11.37
N ALA A 27 10.55 12.50 11.76
CA ALA A 27 10.13 13.49 12.75
C ALA A 27 10.99 13.24 14.00
N GLY A 28 11.74 14.26 14.42
CA GLY A 28 12.65 14.16 15.54
C GLY A 28 11.92 13.61 16.76
N LYS A 29 12.42 12.52 17.31
CA LYS A 29 11.89 11.89 18.51
C LYS A 29 11.99 12.88 19.67
N ARG A 30 10.86 13.39 20.16
CA ARG A 30 10.82 13.98 21.51
C ARG A 30 10.83 12.82 22.50
N SER A 31 11.94 12.65 23.19
CA SER A 31 12.05 11.70 24.29
C SER A 31 11.26 12.23 25.47
N ALA A 32 10.20 11.54 25.86
CA ALA A 32 9.70 11.63 27.23
C ALA A 32 10.78 10.98 28.13
N GLY A 33 11.04 11.59 29.30
CA GLY A 33 12.09 11.12 30.22
C GLY A 33 11.99 9.62 30.53
N LYS A 34 13.10 9.02 30.92
CA LYS A 34 13.19 7.59 31.26
C LYS A 34 12.08 7.21 32.25
N GLY A 35 11.15 6.34 31.79
CA GLY A 35 10.20 5.67 32.67
C GLY A 35 8.77 6.19 32.68
N GLU A 36 8.45 7.30 32.03
CA GLU A 36 7.07 7.83 31.98
C GLU A 36 6.38 7.48 30.67
N LYS A 37 5.18 6.89 30.77
CA LYS A 37 4.24 6.74 29.65
C LYS A 37 3.63 8.12 29.36
N GLY A 38 4.26 8.89 28.47
CA GLY A 38 3.75 10.20 28.08
C GLY A 38 2.51 10.08 27.20
N ILE A 39 1.51 10.94 27.42
CA ILE A 39 0.38 11.12 26.51
C ILE A 39 0.88 11.85 25.26
N GLY A 40 0.57 11.30 24.07
CA GLY A 40 0.90 11.94 22.79
C GLY A 40 2.24 11.55 22.19
N SER A 41 2.96 10.56 22.73
CA SER A 41 4.15 10.00 22.10
C SER A 41 3.76 8.97 21.03
N LEU A 42 3.94 9.32 19.77
CA LEU A 42 3.97 8.37 18.66
C LEU A 42 5.33 7.61 18.65
N THR A 43 5.79 7.17 19.81
CA THR A 43 6.98 6.37 19.93
C THR A 43 6.67 4.94 19.54
N GLY A 44 7.02 4.59 18.34
CA GLY A 44 6.99 3.24 17.84
C GLY A 44 5.81 2.96 16.92
N GLY A 45 6.05 3.00 15.62
CA GLY A 45 5.37 2.16 14.66
C GLY A 45 3.85 2.29 14.50
N SER A 46 3.27 3.47 14.67
CA SER A 46 1.82 3.65 14.45
C SER A 46 1.37 3.48 13.00
N GLY A 47 2.29 3.18 12.08
CA GLY A 47 1.97 3.02 10.66
C GLY A 47 1.58 4.31 9.94
N ILE A 48 1.76 5.47 10.55
CA ILE A 48 1.48 6.75 9.90
C ILE A 48 2.74 7.22 9.19
N CYS A 49 2.65 7.43 7.88
CA CYS A 49 3.68 8.06 7.08
C CYS A 49 3.18 9.39 6.51
N HIS A 50 4.12 10.22 6.12
CA HIS A 50 3.84 11.50 5.48
C HIS A 50 4.27 11.44 4.01
N SER A 51 3.37 11.79 3.11
CA SER A 51 3.61 11.91 1.68
C SER A 51 3.39 13.35 1.25
N PHE A 52 4.24 13.85 0.36
CA PHE A 52 4.07 15.20 -0.18
C PHE A 52 3.41 15.13 -1.55
N THR A 53 2.39 15.95 -1.74
CA THR A 53 1.75 16.14 -3.04
C THR A 53 2.57 17.13 -3.88
N PRO A 54 2.40 17.15 -5.22
CA PRO A 54 3.17 18.07 -6.10
C PRO A 54 3.00 19.55 -5.75
N ASP A 55 1.89 19.92 -5.10
CA ASP A 55 1.62 21.28 -4.60
C ASP A 55 2.22 21.58 -3.22
N GLY A 56 3.06 20.66 -2.70
CA GLY A 56 3.80 20.85 -1.44
C GLY A 56 3.01 20.51 -0.17
N ARG A 57 1.76 20.09 -0.25
CA ARG A 57 0.99 19.69 0.93
C ARG A 57 1.52 18.35 1.47
N CYS A 58 1.59 18.27 2.80
CA CYS A 58 1.89 17.03 3.51
C CYS A 58 0.58 16.28 3.77
N VAL A 59 0.50 15.03 3.33
CA VAL A 59 -0.63 14.13 3.55
C VAL A 59 -0.21 13.02 4.49
N SER A 60 -0.94 12.86 5.59
CA SER A 60 -0.73 11.79 6.56
C SER A 60 -1.45 10.52 6.12
N LEU A 61 -0.73 9.42 5.91
CA LEU A 61 -1.28 8.16 5.43
C LEU A 61 -1.10 7.05 6.46
N LEU A 62 -2.13 6.23 6.64
CA LEU A 62 -1.98 4.94 7.29
C LEU A 62 -1.23 4.01 6.33
N LYS A 63 0.04 3.73 6.62
CA LYS A 63 0.89 2.86 5.81
C LYS A 63 1.00 1.50 6.47
N ILE A 64 0.35 0.53 5.87
CA ILE A 64 0.32 -0.86 6.37
C ILE A 64 0.48 -1.87 5.25
N LEU A 65 0.92 -3.07 5.63
CA LEU A 65 0.73 -4.27 4.82
C LEU A 65 -0.63 -4.90 5.14
N MET A 66 -1.35 -5.37 4.12
CA MET A 66 -2.50 -6.24 4.35
C MET A 66 -2.05 -7.55 5.03
N THR A 67 -0.91 -8.06 4.61
CA THR A 67 -0.24 -9.20 5.25
C THR A 67 1.26 -9.16 4.99
N ASN A 68 2.05 -9.69 5.93
CA ASN A 68 3.46 -9.96 5.74
C ASN A 68 3.76 -11.46 5.51
N TYR A 69 2.74 -12.31 5.39
CA TYR A 69 2.90 -13.62 4.77
C TYR A 69 3.21 -13.42 3.29
N CYS A 70 4.21 -14.14 2.78
CA CYS A 70 4.57 -14.10 1.37
C CYS A 70 4.98 -15.51 0.91
N ILE A 71 4.63 -15.87 -0.33
CA ILE A 71 5.04 -17.12 -0.96
C ILE A 71 6.40 -17.00 -1.64
N TYR A 72 6.93 -15.76 -1.81
CA TYR A 72 8.20 -15.49 -2.46
C TYR A 72 9.35 -15.40 -1.47
N ASP A 73 10.56 -15.75 -1.96
CA ASP A 73 11.78 -15.71 -1.17
C ASP A 73 12.78 -14.64 -1.65
N CYS A 74 12.29 -13.43 -1.93
CA CYS A 74 13.16 -12.32 -2.34
C CYS A 74 14.21 -12.01 -1.26
N HIS A 75 15.49 -12.18 -1.55
CA HIS A 75 16.58 -12.12 -0.57
C HIS A 75 16.70 -10.76 0.16
N TYR A 76 16.31 -9.68 -0.48
CA TYR A 76 16.32 -8.34 0.12
C TYR A 76 15.08 -8.04 0.98
N CYS A 77 14.06 -8.92 0.95
CA CYS A 77 12.79 -8.66 1.64
C CYS A 77 12.79 -9.28 3.05
N ILE A 78 12.48 -8.45 4.06
CA ILE A 78 12.35 -8.95 5.42
C ILE A 78 11.17 -9.93 5.58
N ASN A 79 10.17 -9.80 4.70
CA ASN A 79 8.95 -10.62 4.71
C ASN A 79 9.02 -11.84 3.78
N ARG A 80 10.21 -12.20 3.26
CA ARG A 80 10.38 -13.40 2.44
C ARG A 80 9.96 -14.67 3.18
N ILE A 81 9.59 -15.71 2.46
CA ILE A 81 9.04 -16.93 3.05
C ILE A 81 10.00 -17.57 4.07
N SER A 82 11.31 -17.56 3.79
CA SER A 82 12.35 -18.13 4.63
C SER A 82 12.66 -17.29 5.88
N SER A 83 12.12 -16.08 6.00
CA SER A 83 12.37 -15.19 7.14
C SER A 83 11.58 -15.61 8.37
N ASN A 84 12.23 -15.58 9.53
CA ASN A 84 11.64 -15.92 10.84
C ASN A 84 11.03 -14.71 11.56
N VAL A 85 10.37 -13.81 10.84
CA VAL A 85 9.67 -12.66 11.42
C VAL A 85 8.28 -13.02 11.91
N ARG A 86 7.77 -12.28 12.89
CA ARG A 86 6.38 -12.41 13.31
C ARG A 86 5.45 -12.12 12.14
N ARG A 87 4.46 -12.98 11.95
CA ARG A 87 3.53 -12.90 10.82
C ARG A 87 2.14 -12.50 11.29
N ALA A 88 1.49 -11.66 10.48
CA ALA A 88 0.11 -11.26 10.70
C ALA A 88 -0.62 -11.07 9.36
N ARG A 89 -1.94 -11.07 9.43
CA ARG A 89 -2.81 -10.79 8.29
C ARG A 89 -4.05 -10.05 8.77
N PHE A 90 -4.39 -8.96 8.10
CA PHE A 90 -5.70 -8.34 8.19
C PHE A 90 -6.69 -9.01 7.25
N THR A 91 -7.94 -9.06 7.68
CA THR A 91 -9.07 -9.26 6.77
C THR A 91 -9.38 -7.96 6.02
N VAL A 92 -10.15 -8.06 4.94
CA VAL A 92 -10.63 -6.88 4.20
C VAL A 92 -11.36 -5.92 5.14
N GLN A 93 -12.27 -6.44 5.97
CA GLN A 93 -13.06 -5.63 6.89
C GLN A 93 -12.19 -4.95 7.96
N GLU A 94 -11.20 -5.64 8.52
CA GLU A 94 -10.30 -5.04 9.50
C GLU A 94 -9.52 -3.84 8.94
N VAL A 95 -9.06 -3.90 7.67
CA VAL A 95 -8.38 -2.75 7.04
C VAL A 95 -9.35 -1.61 6.80
N VAL A 96 -10.56 -1.90 6.34
CA VAL A 96 -11.60 -0.89 6.12
C VAL A 96 -11.94 -0.19 7.42
N ASP A 97 -12.27 -0.94 8.47
CA ASP A 97 -12.65 -0.40 9.77
C ASP A 97 -11.53 0.43 10.40
N LEU A 98 -10.29 -0.07 10.32
CA LEU A 98 -9.12 0.62 10.82
C LEU A 98 -8.92 1.96 10.10
N THR A 99 -9.01 1.98 8.77
CA THR A 99 -8.87 3.17 7.95
C THR A 99 -9.94 4.21 8.28
N ILE A 100 -11.21 3.79 8.34
CA ILE A 100 -12.34 4.69 8.65
C ILE A 100 -12.23 5.24 10.06
N ASN A 101 -11.87 4.41 11.04
CA ASN A 101 -11.73 4.85 12.43
C ASN A 101 -10.59 5.86 12.60
N PHE A 102 -9.44 5.65 11.96
CA PHE A 102 -8.32 6.58 12.02
C PHE A 102 -8.63 7.89 11.31
N TYR A 103 -9.32 7.83 10.18
CA TYR A 103 -9.76 9.00 9.43
C TYR A 103 -10.77 9.85 10.24
N LYS A 104 -11.80 9.21 10.82
CA LYS A 104 -12.79 9.90 11.67
C LYS A 104 -12.17 10.60 12.88
N ARG A 105 -11.05 10.07 13.39
CA ARG A 105 -10.30 10.66 14.51
C ARG A 105 -9.26 11.70 14.08
N ASN A 106 -9.21 12.04 12.79
CA ASN A 106 -8.23 12.96 12.20
C ASN A 106 -6.76 12.53 12.39
N TYR A 107 -6.49 11.22 12.53
CA TYR A 107 -5.11 10.71 12.62
C TYR A 107 -4.45 10.60 11.25
N ILE A 108 -5.25 10.37 10.20
CA ILE A 108 -4.81 10.19 8.83
C ILE A 108 -5.73 10.91 7.85
N GLU A 109 -5.19 11.22 6.68
CA GLU A 109 -5.92 11.75 5.53
C GLU A 109 -6.10 10.70 4.43
N GLY A 110 -5.47 9.54 4.58
CA GLY A 110 -5.59 8.47 3.60
C GLY A 110 -4.94 7.16 4.01
N LEU A 111 -4.99 6.19 3.10
CA LEU A 111 -4.45 4.85 3.22
C LEU A 111 -3.34 4.63 2.19
N PHE A 112 -2.20 4.10 2.63
CA PHE A 112 -1.21 3.47 1.76
C PHE A 112 -1.17 1.98 2.06
N LEU A 113 -1.63 1.17 1.12
CA LEU A 113 -1.76 -0.26 1.26
C LEU A 113 -0.80 -1.00 0.34
N SER A 114 -0.01 -1.87 0.91
CA SER A 114 0.79 -2.88 0.22
C SER A 114 0.51 -4.27 0.79
N SER A 115 1.13 -5.31 0.26
CA SER A 115 0.94 -6.68 0.76
C SER A 115 2.12 -7.58 0.40
N GLY A 116 2.42 -8.55 1.26
CA GLY A 116 3.04 -9.79 0.83
C GLY A 116 2.05 -10.57 -0.04
N ILE A 117 2.55 -11.52 -0.83
CA ILE A 117 1.72 -12.31 -1.76
C ILE A 117 1.38 -13.64 -1.09
N ILE A 118 0.09 -13.87 -0.86
CA ILE A 118 -0.44 -15.12 -0.30
C ILE A 118 -1.20 -15.89 -1.39
N LYS A 119 -1.08 -17.21 -1.39
CA LYS A 119 -1.61 -18.14 -2.41
C LYS A 119 -1.06 -17.82 -3.80
N ASP A 120 -1.54 -16.75 -4.43
CA ASP A 120 -1.17 -16.29 -5.75
C ASP A 120 -1.32 -14.76 -5.85
N PRO A 121 -0.77 -14.12 -6.91
CA PRO A 121 -0.88 -12.69 -7.14
C PRO A 121 -2.32 -12.18 -7.25
N ASP A 122 -3.18 -12.89 -7.97
CA ASP A 122 -4.56 -12.48 -8.23
C ASP A 122 -5.40 -12.48 -6.95
N TYR A 123 -5.33 -13.54 -6.15
CA TYR A 123 -6.01 -13.62 -4.86
C TYR A 123 -5.64 -12.45 -3.94
N THR A 124 -4.35 -12.10 -3.93
CA THR A 124 -3.85 -11.01 -3.09
C THR A 124 -4.32 -9.66 -3.62
N MET A 125 -4.20 -9.45 -4.93
CA MET A 125 -4.63 -8.22 -5.58
C MET A 125 -6.14 -7.99 -5.46
N GLU A 126 -6.95 -9.04 -5.65
CA GLU A 126 -8.41 -9.01 -5.46
C GLU A 126 -8.79 -8.55 -4.05
N SER A 127 -8.08 -9.04 -3.03
CA SER A 127 -8.31 -8.61 -1.64
C SER A 127 -8.01 -7.12 -1.45
N MET A 128 -6.94 -6.61 -2.06
CA MET A 128 -6.58 -5.18 -2.02
C MET A 128 -7.61 -4.31 -2.77
N VAL A 129 -8.09 -4.79 -3.92
CA VAL A 129 -9.17 -4.13 -4.69
C VAL A 129 -10.45 -4.07 -3.87
N LYS A 130 -10.84 -5.16 -3.21
CA LYS A 130 -12.02 -5.21 -2.33
C LYS A 130 -11.94 -4.17 -1.21
N ILE A 131 -10.77 -3.97 -0.61
CA ILE A 131 -10.57 -2.93 0.41
C ILE A 131 -10.82 -1.55 -0.18
N ALA A 132 -10.18 -1.21 -1.30
CA ALA A 132 -10.31 0.11 -1.91
C ALA A 132 -11.75 0.37 -2.40
N LYS A 133 -12.38 -0.63 -3.00
CA LYS A 133 -13.78 -0.60 -3.45
C LYS A 133 -14.73 -0.36 -2.28
N SER A 134 -14.61 -1.13 -1.20
CA SER A 134 -15.46 -0.96 -0.02
C SER A 134 -15.29 0.43 0.61
N LEU A 135 -14.06 0.92 0.73
CA LEU A 135 -13.82 2.28 1.19
C LEU A 135 -14.56 3.31 0.32
N ARG A 136 -14.49 3.20 -1.01
CA ARG A 136 -15.10 4.16 -1.93
C ARG A 136 -16.62 4.03 -2.03
N VAL A 137 -17.12 2.80 -2.18
CA VAL A 137 -18.51 2.52 -2.51
C VAL A 137 -19.37 2.44 -1.25
N ASP A 138 -18.96 1.63 -0.26
CA ASP A 138 -19.78 1.36 0.92
C ASP A 138 -19.64 2.47 1.97
N HIS A 139 -18.43 3.01 2.13
CA HIS A 139 -18.14 4.04 3.14
C HIS A 139 -18.05 5.47 2.59
N HIS A 140 -18.17 5.67 1.28
CA HIS A 140 -18.04 6.97 0.62
C HIS A 140 -16.75 7.72 1.03
N PHE A 141 -15.67 6.98 1.28
CA PHE A 141 -14.40 7.51 1.74
C PHE A 141 -13.79 8.43 0.68
N LYS A 142 -13.56 9.69 1.05
CA LYS A 142 -12.99 10.72 0.15
C LYS A 142 -11.50 10.96 0.40
N GLY A 143 -10.90 10.29 1.40
CA GLY A 143 -9.48 10.40 1.68
C GLY A 143 -8.62 9.76 0.58
N TYR A 144 -7.31 10.01 0.63
CA TYR A 144 -6.37 9.53 -0.37
C TYR A 144 -6.15 8.01 -0.24
N ILE A 145 -6.17 7.30 -1.36
CA ILE A 145 -5.87 5.87 -1.41
C ILE A 145 -4.70 5.63 -2.37
N HIS A 146 -3.59 5.15 -1.80
CA HIS A 146 -2.44 4.67 -2.57
C HIS A 146 -2.36 3.15 -2.44
N LEU A 147 -2.49 2.45 -3.57
CA LEU A 147 -2.27 1.01 -3.64
C LEU A 147 -0.94 0.70 -4.31
N LYS A 148 -0.18 -0.19 -3.68
CA LYS A 148 0.99 -0.78 -4.31
C LYS A 148 0.55 -2.07 -5.00
N THR A 149 0.41 -2.00 -6.31
CA THR A 149 -0.09 -3.12 -7.12
C THR A 149 0.92 -4.25 -7.23
N ILE A 150 0.40 -5.44 -7.47
CA ILE A 150 1.18 -6.66 -7.66
C ILE A 150 1.41 -6.84 -9.16
N PRO A 151 2.67 -6.82 -9.65
CA PRO A 151 2.97 -6.83 -11.09
C PRO A 151 2.41 -8.04 -11.83
N ASN A 152 2.44 -9.22 -11.19
CA ASN A 152 2.04 -10.49 -11.78
C ASN A 152 0.53 -10.76 -11.61
N ALA A 153 -0.24 -9.83 -11.06
CA ALA A 153 -1.69 -9.95 -11.03
C ALA A 153 -2.29 -9.63 -12.41
N SER A 154 -3.48 -10.18 -12.68
CA SER A 154 -4.19 -10.00 -13.93
C SER A 154 -4.39 -8.50 -14.26
N PRO A 155 -4.31 -8.13 -15.55
CA PRO A 155 -4.53 -6.75 -15.98
C PRO A 155 -5.87 -6.18 -15.49
N GLU A 156 -6.92 -6.99 -15.49
CA GLU A 156 -8.27 -6.63 -15.07
C GLU A 156 -8.31 -6.17 -13.62
N LEU A 157 -7.65 -6.88 -12.72
CA LEU A 157 -7.55 -6.52 -11.29
C LEU A 157 -6.71 -5.26 -11.08
N GLN A 158 -5.64 -5.09 -11.86
CA GLN A 158 -4.82 -3.88 -11.81
C GLN A 158 -5.62 -2.65 -12.31
N GLU A 159 -6.43 -2.83 -13.37
CA GLU A 159 -7.32 -1.78 -13.87
C GLU A 159 -8.45 -1.49 -12.87
N GLU A 160 -9.09 -2.50 -12.29
CA GLU A 160 -10.12 -2.28 -11.27
C GLU A 160 -9.56 -1.50 -10.08
N ALA A 161 -8.32 -1.81 -9.63
CA ALA A 161 -7.65 -1.04 -8.58
C ALA A 161 -7.56 0.46 -8.92
N GLY A 162 -7.26 0.78 -10.18
CA GLY A 162 -7.14 2.16 -10.66
C GLY A 162 -8.42 2.97 -10.59
N LEU A 163 -9.59 2.32 -10.61
CA LEU A 163 -10.89 2.99 -10.47
C LEU A 163 -11.13 3.51 -9.04
N TYR A 164 -10.55 2.85 -8.04
CA TYR A 164 -10.79 3.16 -6.63
C TYR A 164 -9.60 3.87 -5.95
N ALA A 165 -8.38 3.72 -6.49
CA ALA A 165 -7.18 4.35 -5.97
C ALA A 165 -6.94 5.74 -6.56
N ASP A 166 -6.36 6.66 -5.78
CA ASP A 166 -5.84 7.92 -6.30
C ASP A 166 -4.46 7.73 -6.92
N ARG A 167 -3.68 6.77 -6.40
CA ARG A 167 -2.37 6.42 -6.90
C ARG A 167 -2.16 4.92 -6.94
N LEU A 168 -1.56 4.45 -8.03
CA LEU A 168 -0.99 3.11 -8.16
C LEU A 168 0.53 3.20 -8.25
N SER A 169 1.22 2.27 -7.62
CA SER A 169 2.68 2.15 -7.76
C SER A 169 3.10 0.69 -7.90
N ILE A 170 4.17 0.47 -8.63
CA ILE A 170 4.82 -0.82 -8.82
C ILE A 170 6.30 -0.64 -8.54
N ASN A 171 6.89 -1.54 -7.78
CA ASN A 171 8.33 -1.58 -7.62
C ASN A 171 8.99 -2.24 -8.83
N ILE A 172 10.06 -1.62 -9.33
CA ILE A 172 10.89 -2.24 -10.37
C ILE A 172 11.78 -3.36 -9.80
N GLU A 173 11.97 -3.37 -8.49
CA GLU A 173 12.75 -4.31 -7.69
C GLU A 173 14.25 -4.31 -8.03
N MET A 174 14.63 -4.78 -9.22
CA MET A 174 16.00 -4.79 -9.72
C MET A 174 16.06 -4.19 -11.12
N PRO A 175 17.17 -3.55 -11.49
CA PRO A 175 17.31 -2.92 -12.80
C PRO A 175 17.52 -3.91 -13.95
N THR A 176 17.85 -5.17 -13.65
CA THR A 176 18.16 -6.19 -14.65
C THR A 176 17.52 -7.54 -14.31
N GLN A 177 17.23 -8.34 -15.34
CA GLN A 177 16.74 -9.70 -15.15
C GLN A 177 17.78 -10.58 -14.41
N LYS A 178 19.06 -10.38 -14.66
CA LYS A 178 20.13 -11.09 -13.93
C LYS A 178 20.07 -10.81 -12.44
N GLY A 179 19.82 -9.55 -12.04
CA GLY A 179 19.62 -9.17 -10.65
C GLY A 179 18.37 -9.83 -10.03
N LEU A 180 17.26 -9.86 -10.79
CA LEU A 180 16.05 -10.58 -10.34
C LEU A 180 16.31 -12.06 -10.15
N ASN A 181 16.93 -12.73 -11.10
CA ASN A 181 17.25 -14.17 -10.99
C ASN A 181 18.11 -14.50 -9.75
N THR A 182 18.94 -13.55 -9.31
CA THR A 182 19.79 -13.74 -8.14
C THR A 182 19.07 -13.44 -6.83
N PHE A 183 18.26 -12.38 -6.78
CA PHE A 183 17.71 -11.84 -5.52
C PHE A 183 16.20 -12.02 -5.36
N ALA A 184 15.45 -12.27 -6.43
CA ALA A 184 14.01 -12.51 -6.45
C ALA A 184 13.61 -13.41 -7.62
N PRO A 185 14.02 -14.69 -7.60
CA PRO A 185 13.91 -15.59 -8.76
C PRO A 185 12.47 -15.85 -9.22
N GLU A 186 11.49 -15.63 -8.36
CA GLU A 186 10.06 -15.74 -8.70
C GLU A 186 9.52 -14.55 -9.48
N LYS A 187 10.32 -13.50 -9.70
CA LYS A 187 9.92 -12.28 -10.38
C LYS A 187 10.56 -12.16 -11.76
N ASN A 188 9.84 -11.56 -12.69
CA ASN A 188 10.29 -11.32 -14.04
C ASN A 188 10.20 -9.83 -14.39
N ILE A 189 11.25 -9.30 -15.02
CA ILE A 189 11.30 -7.88 -15.38
C ILE A 189 10.27 -7.52 -16.46
N SER A 190 9.97 -8.43 -17.37
CA SER A 190 8.96 -8.22 -18.43
C SER A 190 7.56 -8.06 -17.84
N ASP A 191 7.21 -8.84 -16.81
CA ASP A 191 5.92 -8.73 -16.13
C ASP A 191 5.79 -7.40 -15.38
N ILE A 192 6.87 -7.01 -14.69
CA ILE A 192 6.92 -5.74 -13.95
C ILE A 192 6.79 -4.56 -14.93
N THR A 193 7.63 -4.51 -15.96
CA THR A 193 7.63 -3.39 -16.92
C THR A 193 6.38 -3.37 -17.80
N GLY A 194 5.87 -4.56 -18.16
CA GLY A 194 4.61 -4.70 -18.87
C GLY A 194 3.42 -4.14 -18.09
N SER A 195 3.33 -4.47 -16.80
CA SER A 195 2.30 -3.93 -15.90
C SER A 195 2.44 -2.40 -15.72
N MET A 196 3.65 -1.90 -15.53
CA MET A 196 3.92 -0.46 -15.47
C MET A 196 3.49 0.25 -16.75
N GLY A 197 3.80 -0.33 -17.93
CA GLY A 197 3.43 0.21 -19.24
C GLY A 197 1.91 0.28 -19.43
N ARG A 198 1.19 -0.79 -19.11
CA ARG A 198 -0.27 -0.84 -19.18
C ARG A 198 -0.92 0.24 -18.29
N LEU A 199 -0.52 0.33 -17.03
CA LEU A 199 -1.07 1.32 -16.11
C LEU A 199 -0.74 2.75 -16.56
N ARG A 200 0.48 3.03 -17.04
CA ARG A 200 0.84 4.33 -17.59
C ARG A 200 -0.06 4.73 -18.77
N ASN A 201 -0.29 3.81 -19.70
CA ASN A 201 -1.15 4.07 -20.87
C ASN A 201 -2.58 4.36 -20.42
N LYS A 202 -3.13 3.55 -19.50
CA LYS A 202 -4.46 3.74 -18.95
C LYS A 202 -4.63 5.09 -18.25
N ILE A 203 -3.67 5.49 -17.42
CA ILE A 203 -3.66 6.81 -16.77
C ILE A 203 -3.64 7.94 -17.81
N SER A 204 -2.85 7.79 -18.87
CA SER A 204 -2.75 8.79 -19.94
C SER A 204 -4.06 8.89 -20.74
N GLU A 205 -4.68 7.77 -21.09
CA GLU A 205 -5.98 7.71 -21.75
C GLU A 205 -7.06 8.43 -20.93
N HIS A 206 -7.13 8.19 -19.63
CA HIS A 206 -8.09 8.85 -18.76
C HIS A 206 -7.83 10.35 -18.59
N LYS A 207 -6.56 10.79 -18.64
CA LYS A 207 -6.22 12.21 -18.62
C LYS A 207 -6.68 12.94 -19.89
N THR A 208 -6.52 12.31 -21.05
CA THR A 208 -6.91 12.88 -22.36
C THR A 208 -8.43 12.84 -22.59
N SER A 209 -9.12 11.77 -22.15
CA SER A 209 -10.57 11.63 -22.34
C SER A 209 -11.39 12.71 -21.61
N LYS A 210 -10.83 13.36 -20.59
CA LYS A 210 -11.49 14.46 -19.88
C LYS A 210 -11.75 15.70 -20.73
N THR A 211 -11.04 15.84 -21.82
CA THR A 211 -11.12 17.03 -22.70
C THR A 211 -12.22 16.97 -23.75
N HIS A 212 -12.74 15.78 -24.08
CA HIS A 212 -13.62 15.63 -25.27
C HIS A 212 -15.10 15.43 -25.00
N THR A 213 -15.58 15.07 -23.85
CA THR A 213 -16.96 14.60 -23.66
C THR A 213 -17.83 15.39 -22.68
N GLY A 214 -17.32 16.39 -21.99
CA GLY A 214 -18.10 17.16 -20.99
C GLY A 214 -18.65 16.34 -19.81
N LYS A 215 -18.65 15.01 -19.88
CA LYS A 215 -19.02 14.10 -18.80
C LYS A 215 -17.77 13.71 -18.04
N ARG A 216 -17.79 13.86 -16.72
CA ARG A 216 -16.72 13.36 -15.83
C ARG A 216 -16.70 11.83 -15.89
N LEU A 217 -15.74 11.28 -16.60
CA LEU A 217 -15.40 9.86 -16.48
C LEU A 217 -14.94 9.54 -15.04
N PRO A 218 -15.14 8.30 -14.58
CA PRO A 218 -14.55 7.85 -13.32
C PRO A 218 -13.05 8.17 -13.31
N ARG A 219 -12.55 8.73 -12.21
CA ARG A 219 -11.12 8.99 -12.10
C ARG A 219 -10.38 7.67 -12.07
N PHE A 220 -9.29 7.57 -12.81
CA PHE A 220 -8.41 6.41 -12.81
C PHE A 220 -7.03 6.87 -12.30
N ALA A 221 -6.68 6.49 -11.08
CA ALA A 221 -5.40 6.77 -10.43
C ALA A 221 -4.81 8.14 -10.83
N PRO A 222 -5.44 9.26 -10.50
CA PRO A 222 -5.11 10.57 -11.06
C PRO A 222 -3.72 11.11 -10.64
N GLY A 223 -3.01 10.43 -9.70
CA GLY A 223 -1.63 10.76 -9.30
C GLY A 223 -1.48 11.16 -7.87
#